data_41c5303598ecfa61f9a9e9ec8ca53964
#
_entry.id   41c5303598ecfa61f9a9e9ec8ca53964
#
_cell.length_a   1.000
_cell.length_b   1.000
_cell.length_c   1.000
_cell.angle_alpha   90.00
_cell.angle_beta   90.00
_cell.angle_gamma   90.00
#
_symmetry.space_group_name_H-M   'P 1'
#
loop_
_entity.id
_entity.type
_entity.pdbx_description
1 polymer ?
#
loop_
_entity_poly.entity_id
_entity_poly.type
_entity_poly.pdbx_seq_one_letter_code
_entity_poly.pdbx_strand_id
1 'polypeptide(L)'
;EFRGILQQLYDNGYVLVSLRDLTKNTATDDQPMFEQGDIYLPDGKKPLVLSQEDANFDTYRIDGPDDDLLADAEGDGFACQLLVNENGELTSKYIEADGTVKYGAYDFVTILEEFVRAHPDFSYHGAKATLALTGNEGVFGFQTHPAWQTELGVEAYMEQVRQAQQVAATLKANGWSFAAQGYSKLSFADSDTDTLQSNMLKWDEQVASIVGNTDILIFPLSSDIGGVDYYSGAKFSMLYDLGYRYFCNTDTASHWVQLRSNYLRQARRIVDGAALANEPGVFSDLFTATAVLDPSRP
;
A
#
# COMPACT_ATOMS: atom_id res chain seq x y z
N GLU A 1 -8.82 -16.06 -3.00
CA GLU A 1 -7.62 -15.90 -3.81
C GLU A 1 -6.44 -15.47 -2.93
N PHE A 2 -6.46 -14.31 -2.27
CA PHE A 2 -5.31 -13.77 -1.54
C PHE A 2 -4.79 -14.71 -0.43
N ARG A 3 -5.66 -15.37 0.34
CA ARG A 3 -5.25 -16.41 1.32
C ARG A 3 -4.49 -17.57 0.65
N GLY A 4 -4.92 -18.00 -0.53
CA GLY A 4 -4.24 -19.03 -1.31
C GLY A 4 -2.86 -18.57 -1.82
N ILE A 5 -2.74 -17.31 -2.22
CA ILE A 5 -1.45 -16.71 -2.61
C ILE A 5 -0.50 -16.70 -1.40
N LEU A 6 -0.95 -16.22 -0.25
CA LEU A 6 -0.14 -16.18 0.98
C LEU A 6 0.34 -17.59 1.39
N GLN A 7 -0.56 -18.59 1.31
CA GLN A 7 -0.21 -19.97 1.64
C GLN A 7 0.88 -20.50 0.70
N GLN A 8 0.74 -20.30 -0.60
CA GLN A 8 1.75 -20.77 -1.55
C GLN A 8 3.09 -20.02 -1.40
N LEU A 9 3.07 -18.71 -1.14
CA LEU A 9 4.29 -17.95 -0.85
C LEU A 9 5.00 -18.51 0.40
N TYR A 10 4.25 -18.80 1.45
CA TYR A 10 4.78 -19.42 2.67
C TYR A 10 5.38 -20.81 2.40
N ASP A 11 4.63 -21.68 1.71
CA ASP A 11 5.06 -23.04 1.35
C ASP A 11 6.30 -23.04 0.44
N ASN A 12 6.42 -22.03 -0.44
CA ASN A 12 7.57 -21.80 -1.33
C ASN A 12 8.77 -21.15 -0.61
N GLY A 13 8.68 -20.95 0.71
CA GLY A 13 9.76 -20.48 1.55
C GLY A 13 9.97 -18.97 1.53
N TYR A 14 9.01 -18.18 1.06
CA TYR A 14 9.10 -16.73 1.17
C TYR A 14 8.85 -16.25 2.59
N VAL A 15 9.50 -15.14 2.95
CA VAL A 15 9.38 -14.46 4.24
C VAL A 15 9.24 -12.97 3.98
N LEU A 16 8.22 -12.36 4.57
CA LEU A 16 8.01 -10.91 4.46
C LEU A 16 9.14 -10.13 5.12
N VAL A 17 9.67 -9.17 4.39
CA VAL A 17 10.66 -8.20 4.87
C VAL A 17 10.16 -6.78 4.58
N SER A 18 10.58 -5.81 5.37
CA SER A 18 10.30 -4.41 5.07
C SER A 18 11.10 -3.98 3.83
N LEU A 19 10.53 -3.08 3.04
CA LEU A 19 11.28 -2.42 1.96
C LEU A 19 12.56 -1.77 2.49
N ARG A 20 12.52 -1.23 3.71
CA ARG A 20 13.68 -0.60 4.35
C ARG A 20 14.77 -1.59 4.77
N ASP A 21 14.44 -2.87 4.97
CA ASP A 21 15.44 -3.90 5.26
C ASP A 21 16.39 -4.16 4.08
N LEU A 22 16.00 -3.76 2.85
CA LEU A 22 16.86 -3.87 1.67
C LEU A 22 18.07 -2.93 1.71
N THR A 23 18.07 -1.95 2.63
CA THR A 23 19.15 -0.98 2.77
C THR A 23 19.57 -0.84 4.23
N LYS A 24 20.81 -0.45 4.45
CA LYS A 24 21.27 0.11 5.71
C LYS A 24 21.84 1.50 5.46
N ASN A 25 21.51 2.44 6.33
CA ASN A 25 22.07 3.79 6.27
C ASN A 25 23.37 3.82 7.09
N THR A 26 24.49 4.05 6.40
CA THR A 26 25.82 4.13 7.03
C THR A 26 26.31 5.57 7.18
N ALA A 27 25.44 6.55 6.93
CA ALA A 27 25.77 7.97 7.06
C ALA A 27 26.20 8.33 8.48
N THR A 28 27.13 9.25 8.55
CA THR A 28 27.59 9.89 9.80
C THR A 28 27.04 11.32 9.96
N ASP A 29 26.30 11.79 8.98
CA ASP A 29 25.67 13.11 8.90
C ASP A 29 24.21 13.00 8.46
N ASP A 30 23.56 14.11 8.19
CA ASP A 30 22.14 14.18 7.81
C ASP A 30 21.87 13.70 6.38
N GLN A 31 22.90 13.42 5.57
CA GLN A 31 22.71 12.89 4.22
C GLN A 31 22.75 11.36 4.25
N PRO A 32 21.69 10.67 3.79
CA PRO A 32 21.71 9.21 3.82
C PRO A 32 22.80 8.64 2.91
N MET A 33 23.47 7.63 3.42
CA MET A 33 24.41 6.82 2.65
C MET A 33 23.95 5.37 2.70
N PHE A 34 23.26 4.94 1.67
CA PHE A 34 22.70 3.60 1.58
C PHE A 34 23.71 2.59 1.08
N GLU A 35 23.81 1.50 1.79
CA GLU A 35 24.42 0.25 1.38
C GLU A 35 23.36 -0.85 1.38
N GLN A 36 23.68 -2.00 0.78
CA GLN A 36 22.81 -3.17 0.83
C GLN A 36 22.54 -3.56 2.28
N GLY A 37 21.26 -3.77 2.59
CA GLY A 37 20.83 -4.23 3.90
C GLY A 37 21.24 -5.68 4.18
N ASP A 38 21.38 -5.99 5.44
CA ASP A 38 21.73 -7.34 5.91
C ASP A 38 20.46 -8.06 6.38
N ILE A 39 19.90 -8.93 5.53
CA ILE A 39 18.74 -9.75 5.84
C ILE A 39 19.20 -11.18 6.10
N TYR A 40 19.02 -11.66 7.32
CA TYR A 40 19.40 -13.00 7.75
C TYR A 40 18.15 -13.88 7.88
N LEU A 41 17.94 -14.77 6.94
CA LEU A 41 16.86 -15.73 6.95
C LEU A 41 17.41 -17.16 7.13
N PRO A 42 16.60 -18.10 7.66
CA PRO A 42 16.97 -19.51 7.67
C PRO A 42 17.27 -20.05 6.28
N ASP A 43 18.07 -21.12 6.21
CA ASP A 43 18.44 -21.77 4.96
C ASP A 43 17.20 -22.15 4.12
N GLY A 44 17.23 -21.81 2.83
CA GLY A 44 16.15 -22.05 1.88
C GLY A 44 15.02 -21.02 1.91
N LYS A 45 15.01 -20.09 2.86
CA LYS A 45 14.04 -18.98 2.88
C LYS A 45 14.46 -17.84 1.96
N LYS A 46 13.48 -17.12 1.41
CA LYS A 46 13.66 -16.04 0.42
C LYS A 46 12.93 -14.78 0.90
N PRO A 47 13.55 -13.59 0.84
CA PRO A 47 12.87 -12.35 1.23
C PRO A 47 11.81 -11.96 0.19
N LEU A 48 10.69 -11.43 0.67
CA LEU A 48 9.60 -10.89 -0.12
C LEU A 48 9.17 -9.54 0.42
N VAL A 49 9.16 -8.51 -0.43
CA VAL A 49 8.52 -7.23 -0.14
C VAL A 49 7.12 -7.24 -0.72
N LEU A 50 6.13 -6.93 0.09
CA LEU A 50 4.72 -6.88 -0.30
C LEU A 50 4.20 -5.45 -0.18
N SER A 51 3.32 -5.03 -1.10
CA SER A 51 2.69 -3.72 -1.05
C SER A 51 1.31 -3.74 -1.70
N GLN A 52 0.45 -2.83 -1.26
CA GLN A 52 -0.85 -2.58 -1.87
C GLN A 52 -0.94 -1.11 -2.29
N GLU A 53 -1.39 -0.88 -3.52
CA GLU A 53 -1.80 0.44 -4.00
C GLU A 53 -3.24 0.72 -3.61
N ASP A 54 -3.59 2.01 -3.56
CA ASP A 54 -4.97 2.47 -3.35
C ASP A 54 -5.62 1.90 -2.07
N ALA A 55 -4.87 1.87 -0.98
CA ALA A 55 -5.35 1.35 0.30
C ALA A 55 -6.28 2.36 1.03
N ASN A 56 -7.01 3.18 0.28
CA ASN A 56 -7.87 4.25 0.79
C ASN A 56 -9.27 3.78 1.14
N PHE A 57 -9.78 2.72 0.50
CA PHE A 57 -11.19 2.32 0.54
C PHE A 57 -12.12 3.43 0.01
N ASP A 58 -11.78 3.94 -1.18
CA ASP A 58 -12.56 5.00 -1.84
C ASP A 58 -14.00 4.53 -2.13
N THR A 59 -14.99 5.41 -1.97
CA THR A 59 -16.42 5.09 -2.08
C THR A 59 -16.79 4.56 -3.45
N TYR A 60 -16.23 5.10 -4.55
CA TYR A 60 -16.51 4.60 -5.90
C TYR A 60 -16.14 3.12 -6.14
N ARG A 61 -15.33 2.52 -5.26
CA ARG A 61 -15.00 1.09 -5.29
C ARG A 61 -15.96 0.23 -4.46
N ILE A 62 -16.78 0.88 -3.66
CA ILE A 62 -17.68 0.24 -2.72
C ILE A 62 -19.09 0.24 -3.30
N ASP A 63 -19.39 1.23 -4.13
CA ASP A 63 -20.71 1.60 -4.57
C ASP A 63 -21.11 1.01 -5.94
N GLY A 64 -20.34 0.12 -6.52
CA GLY A 64 -20.66 -0.60 -7.73
C GLY A 64 -20.96 0.22 -8.98
N PRO A 65 -21.44 -0.43 -10.05
CA PRO A 65 -21.61 0.21 -11.35
C PRO A 65 -22.87 1.09 -11.49
N ASP A 66 -23.74 1.18 -10.51
CA ASP A 66 -25.01 1.93 -10.59
C ASP A 66 -24.87 3.42 -10.25
N ASP A 67 -23.66 3.88 -9.90
CA ASP A 67 -23.31 5.29 -9.79
C ASP A 67 -24.15 6.09 -8.77
N ASP A 68 -24.76 5.41 -7.80
CA ASP A 68 -25.43 6.04 -6.68
C ASP A 68 -24.41 6.32 -5.57
N LEU A 69 -23.83 7.52 -5.59
CA LEU A 69 -22.79 8.02 -4.67
C LEU A 69 -23.23 8.08 -3.19
N LEU A 70 -24.43 7.74 -2.90
CA LEU A 70 -24.91 7.60 -1.54
C LEU A 70 -24.74 6.12 -1.18
N ALA A 71 -23.84 5.82 -0.27
CA ALA A 71 -23.78 4.53 0.40
C ALA A 71 -25.22 4.10 0.75
N ASP A 72 -25.88 3.54 -0.25
CA ASP A 72 -27.11 2.87 0.02
C ASP A 72 -26.81 1.64 0.88
N ALA A 73 -27.82 1.05 1.45
CA ALA A 73 -27.63 -0.07 2.36
C ALA A 73 -27.21 -1.37 1.60
N GLU A 74 -26.94 -1.28 0.31
CA GLU A 74 -26.60 -2.39 -0.57
C GLU A 74 -25.07 -2.43 -0.71
N GLY A 75 -24.43 -3.48 -0.22
CA GLY A 75 -22.98 -3.64 -0.32
C GLY A 75 -22.60 -4.35 -1.60
N ASP A 76 -21.56 -3.87 -2.27
CA ASP A 76 -21.06 -4.44 -3.54
C ASP A 76 -20.04 -5.57 -3.36
N GLY A 77 -19.99 -6.15 -2.20
CA GLY A 77 -19.10 -7.27 -1.94
C GLY A 77 -17.64 -6.88 -1.66
N PHE A 78 -17.37 -5.62 -1.28
CA PHE A 78 -16.04 -5.15 -0.87
C PHE A 78 -16.00 -4.73 0.60
N ALA A 79 -14.82 -4.86 1.20
CA ALA A 79 -14.56 -4.21 2.48
C ALA A 79 -14.53 -2.69 2.28
N CYS A 80 -15.28 -1.95 3.09
CA CYS A 80 -15.46 -0.51 2.90
C CYS A 80 -14.68 0.35 3.92
N GLN A 81 -14.17 -0.25 4.98
CA GLN A 81 -13.47 0.50 6.02
C GLN A 81 -12.57 -0.41 6.84
N LEU A 82 -11.41 0.10 7.23
CA LEU A 82 -10.50 -0.54 8.19
C LEU A 82 -10.71 0.09 9.57
N LEU A 83 -10.83 -0.74 10.59
CA LEU A 83 -11.15 -0.33 11.95
C LEU A 83 -10.22 -0.99 12.96
N VAL A 84 -10.20 -0.44 14.17
CA VAL A 84 -9.60 -1.09 15.34
C VAL A 84 -10.75 -1.51 16.26
N ASN A 85 -10.86 -2.80 16.56
CA ASN A 85 -11.89 -3.36 17.41
C ASN A 85 -11.62 -3.08 18.90
N GLU A 86 -12.54 -3.49 19.77
CA GLU A 86 -12.45 -3.29 21.23
C GLU A 86 -11.22 -3.96 21.87
N ASN A 87 -10.66 -4.97 21.21
CA ASN A 87 -9.45 -5.67 21.66
C ASN A 87 -8.16 -5.00 21.17
N GLY A 88 -8.26 -3.90 20.40
CA GLY A 88 -7.12 -3.22 19.79
C GLY A 88 -6.61 -3.90 18.51
N GLU A 89 -7.36 -4.80 17.91
CA GLU A 89 -6.98 -5.52 16.70
C GLU A 89 -7.60 -4.88 15.46
N LEU A 90 -6.89 -4.96 14.33
CA LEU A 90 -7.41 -4.53 13.04
C LEU A 90 -8.54 -5.44 12.55
N THR A 91 -9.60 -4.84 12.05
CA THR A 91 -10.75 -5.52 11.44
C THR A 91 -11.27 -4.69 10.29
N SER A 92 -11.83 -5.32 9.26
CA SER A 92 -12.50 -4.59 8.19
C SER A 92 -14.01 -4.66 8.34
N LYS A 93 -14.67 -3.56 7.97
CA LYS A 93 -16.11 -3.50 7.79
C LYS A 93 -16.42 -3.92 6.36
N TYR A 94 -17.40 -4.79 6.22
CA TYR A 94 -17.91 -5.31 4.95
C TYR A 94 -19.43 -5.19 4.95
N ILE A 95 -20.01 -4.78 3.84
CA ILE A 95 -21.46 -4.67 3.68
C ILE A 95 -21.87 -5.67 2.60
N GLU A 96 -22.75 -6.60 2.95
CA GLU A 96 -23.31 -7.56 1.99
C GLU A 96 -24.39 -6.91 1.12
N ALA A 97 -24.71 -7.51 -0.02
CA ALA A 97 -25.73 -7.01 -0.97
C ALA A 97 -27.13 -6.82 -0.35
N ASP A 98 -27.42 -7.46 0.78
CA ASP A 98 -28.67 -7.26 1.53
C ASP A 98 -28.56 -6.17 2.62
N GLY A 99 -27.46 -5.42 2.66
CA GLY A 99 -27.16 -4.40 3.66
C GLY A 99 -26.65 -4.92 5.00
N THR A 100 -26.44 -6.23 5.16
CA THR A 100 -25.91 -6.80 6.39
C THR A 100 -24.45 -6.38 6.59
N VAL A 101 -24.18 -5.70 7.70
CA VAL A 101 -22.81 -5.29 8.09
C VAL A 101 -22.10 -6.43 8.81
N LYS A 102 -20.91 -6.77 8.34
CA LYS A 102 -20.00 -7.74 8.95
C LYS A 102 -18.66 -7.11 9.29
N TYR A 103 -18.01 -7.66 10.29
CA TYR A 103 -16.65 -7.28 10.69
C TYR A 103 -15.77 -8.52 10.71
N GLY A 104 -14.54 -8.40 10.17
CA GLY A 104 -13.63 -9.54 10.09
C GLY A 104 -12.48 -9.29 9.13
N ALA A 105 -11.90 -10.39 8.61
CA ALA A 105 -10.82 -10.33 7.66
C ALA A 105 -11.34 -10.44 6.22
N TYR A 106 -11.75 -9.31 5.67
CA TYR A 106 -12.36 -9.20 4.33
C TYR A 106 -11.50 -8.41 3.34
N ASP A 107 -10.34 -7.88 3.76
CA ASP A 107 -9.43 -7.12 2.92
C ASP A 107 -7.98 -7.64 3.00
N PHE A 108 -7.11 -7.05 2.18
CA PHE A 108 -5.68 -7.35 2.15
C PHE A 108 -5.01 -7.22 3.52
N VAL A 109 -5.33 -6.16 4.27
CA VAL A 109 -4.69 -5.86 5.56
C VAL A 109 -5.07 -6.91 6.60
N THR A 110 -6.37 -7.09 6.81
CA THR A 110 -6.89 -7.98 7.85
C THR A 110 -6.64 -9.45 7.56
N ILE A 111 -6.65 -9.84 6.27
CA ILE A 111 -6.26 -11.19 5.85
C ILE A 111 -4.77 -11.43 6.13
N LEU A 112 -3.89 -10.47 5.84
CA LEU A 112 -2.46 -10.61 6.12
C LEU A 112 -2.17 -10.63 7.62
N GLU A 113 -2.89 -9.83 8.43
CA GLU A 113 -2.80 -9.86 9.89
C GLU A 113 -3.12 -11.25 10.45
N GLU A 114 -4.23 -11.86 10.01
CA GLU A 114 -4.60 -13.22 10.41
C GLU A 114 -3.57 -14.25 9.96
N PHE A 115 -3.09 -14.14 8.72
CA PHE A 115 -2.12 -15.08 8.18
C PHE A 115 -0.79 -15.04 8.95
N VAL A 116 -0.24 -13.86 9.19
CA VAL A 116 1.00 -13.72 9.95
C VAL A 116 0.83 -14.14 11.42
N ARG A 117 -0.36 -13.90 12.00
CA ARG A 117 -0.67 -14.39 13.35
C ARG A 117 -0.62 -15.92 13.42
N ALA A 118 -1.12 -16.61 12.39
CA ALA A 118 -1.09 -18.06 12.28
C ALA A 118 0.31 -18.61 11.91
N HIS A 119 1.10 -17.82 11.18
CA HIS A 119 2.43 -18.16 10.67
C HIS A 119 3.46 -17.07 11.03
N PRO A 120 3.87 -16.93 12.30
CA PRO A 120 4.76 -15.85 12.73
C PRO A 120 6.13 -15.85 12.04
N ASP A 121 6.60 -17.01 11.59
CA ASP A 121 7.84 -17.20 10.85
C ASP A 121 7.75 -16.74 9.37
N PHE A 122 6.55 -16.36 8.91
CA PHE A 122 6.36 -15.71 7.60
C PHE A 122 6.77 -14.23 7.61
N SER A 123 7.10 -13.66 8.76
CA SER A 123 7.41 -12.25 8.94
C SER A 123 8.77 -12.06 9.62
N TYR A 124 9.69 -11.39 8.94
CA TYR A 124 11.00 -11.01 9.47
C TYR A 124 10.86 -9.76 10.34
N HIS A 125 11.23 -9.87 11.61
CA HIS A 125 11.14 -8.80 12.60
C HIS A 125 9.75 -8.13 12.71
N GLY A 126 8.69 -8.86 12.41
CA GLY A 126 7.32 -8.34 12.43
C GLY A 126 6.90 -7.56 11.18
N ALA A 127 7.75 -7.49 10.16
CA ALA A 127 7.42 -6.79 8.91
C ALA A 127 6.15 -7.34 8.27
N LYS A 128 5.30 -6.45 7.77
CA LYS A 128 4.10 -6.76 7.00
C LYS A 128 4.27 -6.25 5.56
N ALA A 129 3.40 -5.37 5.13
CA ALA A 129 3.44 -4.79 3.80
C ALA A 129 3.52 -3.26 3.85
N THR A 130 3.65 -2.65 2.68
CA THR A 130 3.56 -1.20 2.49
C THR A 130 2.21 -0.85 1.86
N LEU A 131 1.47 0.05 2.49
CA LEU A 131 0.19 0.58 2.00
C LEU A 131 0.43 1.93 1.33
N ALA A 132 0.12 2.03 0.05
CA ALA A 132 0.21 3.29 -0.69
C ALA A 132 -1.15 4.00 -0.67
N LEU A 133 -1.11 5.28 -0.31
CA LEU A 133 -2.28 6.11 -0.05
C LEU A 133 -2.30 7.35 -0.93
N THR A 134 -3.50 7.72 -1.37
CA THR A 134 -3.83 9.00 -1.99
C THR A 134 -4.63 9.87 -1.01
N GLY A 135 -4.94 11.10 -1.41
CA GLY A 135 -5.74 12.02 -0.60
C GLY A 135 -7.13 12.31 -1.16
N ASN A 136 -7.63 11.53 -2.13
CA ASN A 136 -8.85 11.88 -2.88
C ASN A 136 -10.09 12.04 -1.99
N GLU A 137 -10.46 11.02 -1.25
CA GLU A 137 -11.67 11.04 -0.41
C GLU A 137 -11.33 11.00 1.08
N GLY A 138 -10.26 10.30 1.40
CA GLY A 138 -9.79 10.07 2.76
C GLY A 138 -8.89 8.86 2.83
N VAL A 139 -8.69 8.32 4.02
CA VAL A 139 -7.84 7.15 4.23
C VAL A 139 -8.56 6.08 5.04
N PHE A 140 -8.35 4.82 4.69
CA PHE A 140 -8.89 3.64 5.37
C PHE A 140 -10.43 3.59 5.41
N GLY A 141 -11.13 4.25 4.48
CA GLY A 141 -12.59 4.35 4.46
C GLY A 141 -13.16 5.41 5.42
N PHE A 142 -12.31 6.26 5.99
CA PHE A 142 -12.73 7.43 6.76
C PHE A 142 -12.77 8.67 5.88
N GLN A 143 -13.76 9.52 6.09
CA GLN A 143 -13.96 10.78 5.38
C GLN A 143 -13.02 11.86 5.93
N THR A 144 -11.72 11.72 5.63
CA THR A 144 -10.68 12.61 6.16
C THR A 144 -10.28 13.74 5.22
N HIS A 145 -10.82 13.79 3.98
CA HIS A 145 -10.63 14.94 3.10
C HIS A 145 -11.30 16.19 3.70
N PRO A 146 -10.64 17.36 3.73
CA PRO A 146 -11.18 18.56 4.41
C PRO A 146 -12.54 19.03 3.93
N ALA A 147 -12.96 18.73 2.70
CA ALA A 147 -14.30 19.06 2.20
C ALA A 147 -15.41 18.44 3.06
N TRP A 148 -15.20 17.27 3.64
CA TRP A 148 -16.17 16.59 4.50
C TRP A 148 -16.47 17.36 5.80
N GLN A 149 -15.59 18.27 6.22
CA GLN A 149 -15.85 19.09 7.40
C GLN A 149 -17.12 19.94 7.26
N THR A 150 -17.43 20.39 6.04
CA THR A 150 -18.64 21.18 5.78
C THR A 150 -19.90 20.32 5.81
N GLU A 151 -19.82 19.08 5.33
CA GLU A 151 -20.98 18.18 5.25
C GLU A 151 -21.26 17.48 6.56
N LEU A 152 -20.24 17.00 7.25
CA LEU A 152 -20.36 16.28 8.51
C LEU A 152 -20.47 17.20 9.74
N GLY A 153 -19.99 18.44 9.63
CA GLY A 153 -19.73 19.32 10.76
C GLY A 153 -18.39 18.99 11.46
N VAL A 154 -17.87 19.97 12.19
CA VAL A 154 -16.51 19.92 12.76
C VAL A 154 -16.31 18.70 13.69
N GLU A 155 -17.25 18.43 14.58
CA GLU A 155 -17.12 17.37 15.59
C GLU A 155 -17.06 15.97 14.93
N ALA A 156 -18.00 15.67 14.03
CA ALA A 156 -18.04 14.38 13.34
C ALA A 156 -16.83 14.20 12.41
N TYR A 157 -16.41 15.26 11.72
CA TYR A 157 -15.18 15.23 10.91
C TYR A 157 -13.94 14.92 11.75
N MET A 158 -13.76 15.59 12.88
CA MET A 158 -12.63 15.34 13.77
C MET A 158 -12.64 13.92 14.35
N GLU A 159 -13.81 13.32 14.56
CA GLU A 159 -13.91 11.92 14.94
C GLU A 159 -13.45 10.98 13.83
N GLN A 160 -13.80 11.24 12.56
CA GLN A 160 -13.26 10.49 11.41
C GLN A 160 -11.73 10.55 11.36
N VAL A 161 -11.17 11.75 11.51
CA VAL A 161 -9.71 11.94 11.54
C VAL A 161 -9.07 11.16 12.69
N ARG A 162 -9.64 11.23 13.90
CA ARG A 162 -9.12 10.54 15.09
C ARG A 162 -9.12 9.02 14.92
N GLN A 163 -10.19 8.46 14.35
CA GLN A 163 -10.28 7.02 14.08
C GLN A 163 -9.28 6.58 13.01
N ALA A 164 -9.13 7.34 11.94
CA ALA A 164 -8.11 7.09 10.92
C ALA A 164 -6.69 7.10 11.50
N GLN A 165 -6.39 8.06 12.39
CA GLN A 165 -5.10 8.13 13.10
C GLN A 165 -4.88 6.92 14.02
N GLN A 166 -5.93 6.42 14.68
CA GLN A 166 -5.86 5.21 15.49
C GLN A 166 -5.54 3.98 14.65
N VAL A 167 -6.18 3.82 13.49
CA VAL A 167 -5.87 2.75 12.54
C VAL A 167 -4.43 2.85 12.06
N ALA A 168 -3.98 4.04 11.66
CA ALA A 168 -2.60 4.27 11.23
C ALA A 168 -1.57 3.90 12.30
N ALA A 169 -1.83 4.28 13.55
CA ALA A 169 -0.95 3.95 14.68
C ALA A 169 -0.89 2.43 14.93
N THR A 170 -2.05 1.74 14.88
CA THR A 170 -2.13 0.28 15.04
C THR A 170 -1.41 -0.44 13.91
N LEU A 171 -1.58 -0.01 12.66
CA LEU A 171 -0.86 -0.56 11.52
C LEU A 171 0.66 -0.46 11.72
N LYS A 172 1.16 0.71 12.07
CA LYS A 172 2.61 0.90 12.34
C LYS A 172 3.12 0.01 13.46
N ALA A 173 2.37 -0.08 14.56
CA ALA A 173 2.73 -0.94 15.69
C ALA A 173 2.79 -2.43 15.28
N ASN A 174 2.00 -2.83 14.28
CA ASN A 174 1.94 -4.17 13.75
C ASN A 174 2.96 -4.44 12.61
N GLY A 175 3.85 -3.49 12.29
CA GLY A 175 4.92 -3.68 11.30
C GLY A 175 4.55 -3.30 9.87
N TRP A 176 3.46 -2.57 9.66
CA TRP A 176 3.11 -1.99 8.36
C TRP A 176 3.89 -0.70 8.08
N SER A 177 4.12 -0.44 6.82
CA SER A 177 4.67 0.82 6.33
C SER A 177 3.65 1.56 5.47
N PHE A 178 3.80 2.88 5.36
CA PHE A 178 3.02 3.69 4.42
C PHE A 178 3.90 4.21 3.30
N ALA A 179 3.30 4.43 2.15
CA ALA A 179 3.90 5.09 1.01
C ALA A 179 2.98 6.21 0.50
N ALA A 180 3.59 7.28 -0.01
CA ALA A 180 2.86 8.25 -0.79
C ALA A 180 2.59 7.68 -2.20
N GLN A 181 1.42 7.98 -2.74
CA GLN A 181 1.04 7.70 -4.13
C GLN A 181 0.65 8.99 -4.87
N GLY A 182 1.05 10.14 -4.30
CA GLY A 182 0.55 11.45 -4.65
C GLY A 182 -0.80 11.75 -4.02
N TYR A 183 -1.15 13.03 -3.92
CA TYR A 183 -2.47 13.42 -3.40
C TYR A 183 -3.59 12.94 -4.32
N SER A 184 -3.47 13.20 -5.61
CA SER A 184 -4.27 12.61 -6.68
C SER A 184 -3.38 11.78 -7.61
N LYS A 185 -3.97 10.81 -8.28
CA LYS A 185 -3.26 9.90 -9.20
C LYS A 185 -2.83 10.61 -10.47
N LEU A 186 -1.77 11.41 -10.41
CA LEU A 186 -1.16 12.03 -11.58
C LEU A 186 -0.12 11.11 -12.23
N SER A 187 0.02 11.20 -13.55
CA SER A 187 1.17 10.62 -14.23
C SER A 187 2.43 11.41 -13.86
N PHE A 188 3.35 10.77 -13.13
CA PHE A 188 4.63 11.40 -12.76
C PHE A 188 5.55 11.58 -13.98
N ALA A 189 5.44 10.70 -14.98
CA ALA A 189 6.16 10.85 -16.23
C ALA A 189 5.75 12.11 -16.99
N ASP A 190 4.44 12.35 -17.12
CA ASP A 190 3.88 13.35 -18.01
C ASP A 190 3.65 14.72 -17.35
N SER A 191 3.48 14.77 -16.04
CA SER A 191 3.26 16.03 -15.31
C SER A 191 4.56 16.84 -15.19
N ASP A 192 4.45 18.16 -15.20
CA ASP A 192 5.58 19.05 -14.91
C ASP A 192 5.96 19.00 -13.41
N THR A 193 7.14 19.53 -13.10
CA THR A 193 7.70 19.48 -11.73
C THR A 193 6.87 20.26 -10.73
N ASP A 194 6.34 21.43 -11.12
CA ASP A 194 5.59 22.31 -10.20
C ASP A 194 4.23 21.68 -9.84
N THR A 195 3.57 21.08 -10.83
CA THR A 195 2.33 20.30 -10.63
C THR A 195 2.57 19.12 -9.69
N LEU A 196 3.65 18.36 -9.91
CA LEU A 196 3.99 17.24 -9.02
C LEU A 196 4.34 17.72 -7.62
N GLN A 197 5.12 18.79 -7.48
CA GLN A 197 5.47 19.35 -6.17
C GLN A 197 4.21 19.76 -5.39
N SER A 198 3.29 20.46 -6.05
CA SER A 198 2.02 20.87 -5.44
C SER A 198 1.18 19.66 -4.99
N ASN A 199 1.16 18.60 -5.81
CA ASN A 199 0.46 17.35 -5.50
C ASN A 199 1.07 16.66 -4.29
N MET A 200 2.40 16.58 -4.21
CA MET A 200 3.10 15.93 -3.10
C MET A 200 3.00 16.72 -1.80
N LEU A 201 3.13 18.05 -1.85
CA LEU A 201 2.93 18.90 -0.68
C LEU A 201 1.53 18.81 -0.11
N LYS A 202 0.51 18.67 -0.97
CA LYS A 202 -0.87 18.45 -0.52
C LYS A 202 -1.04 17.08 0.12
N TRP A 203 -0.33 16.06 -0.36
CA TRP A 203 -0.29 14.75 0.28
C TRP A 203 0.32 14.84 1.69
N ASP A 204 1.44 15.55 1.83
CA ASP A 204 2.10 15.77 3.13
C ASP A 204 1.17 16.51 4.11
N GLU A 205 0.45 17.53 3.63
CA GLU A 205 -0.47 18.28 4.47
C GLU A 205 -1.67 17.46 4.94
N GLN A 206 -2.29 16.67 4.06
CA GLN A 206 -3.59 16.06 4.33
C GLN A 206 -3.52 14.58 4.67
N VAL A 207 -2.61 13.82 4.07
CA VAL A 207 -2.48 12.39 4.33
C VAL A 207 -1.41 12.12 5.37
N ALA A 208 -0.23 12.73 5.26
CA ALA A 208 0.82 12.52 6.24
C ALA A 208 0.44 13.06 7.64
N SER A 209 -0.46 14.05 7.75
CA SER A 209 -1.02 14.50 9.03
C SER A 209 -1.79 13.40 9.78
N ILE A 210 -2.24 12.36 9.07
CA ILE A 210 -2.97 11.22 9.63
C ILE A 210 -2.03 10.03 9.81
N VAL A 211 -1.32 9.66 8.74
CA VAL A 211 -0.50 8.43 8.74
C VAL A 211 0.96 8.68 9.11
N GLY A 212 1.38 9.93 9.27
CA GLY A 212 2.78 10.34 9.49
C GLY A 212 3.59 10.37 8.20
N ASN A 213 4.75 11.01 8.28
CA ASN A 213 5.66 11.14 7.14
C ASN A 213 6.18 9.77 6.69
N THR A 214 6.47 9.68 5.40
CA THR A 214 7.10 8.52 4.78
C THR A 214 8.20 8.94 3.80
N ASP A 215 9.19 8.10 3.65
CA ASP A 215 10.25 8.20 2.65
C ASP A 215 10.05 7.26 1.45
N ILE A 216 8.88 6.58 1.38
CA ILE A 216 8.52 5.64 0.33
C ILE A 216 7.52 6.31 -0.62
N LEU A 217 7.82 6.28 -1.92
CA LEU A 217 6.94 6.66 -3.01
C LEU A 217 6.63 5.45 -3.88
N ILE A 218 5.35 5.14 -4.05
CA ILE A 218 4.86 4.19 -5.04
C ILE A 218 4.24 4.99 -6.18
N PHE A 219 4.80 4.89 -7.38
CA PHE A 219 4.33 5.68 -8.52
C PHE A 219 2.91 5.24 -8.93
N PRO A 220 1.94 6.16 -8.95
CA PRO A 220 0.60 5.86 -9.45
C PRO A 220 0.63 5.59 -10.95
N LEU A 221 -0.33 4.82 -11.44
CA LEU A 221 -0.50 4.52 -12.87
C LEU A 221 0.75 3.88 -13.52
N SER A 222 1.61 3.25 -12.73
CA SER A 222 2.91 2.74 -13.18
C SER A 222 3.80 3.80 -13.86
N SER A 223 3.58 5.08 -13.53
CA SER A 223 4.16 6.25 -14.21
C SER A 223 5.41 6.76 -13.48
N ASP A 224 6.55 6.12 -13.75
CA ASP A 224 7.86 6.47 -13.19
C ASP A 224 8.43 7.77 -13.81
N ILE A 225 9.29 8.46 -13.07
CA ILE A 225 9.99 9.69 -13.51
C ILE A 225 11.19 9.45 -14.42
N GLY A 226 11.62 8.20 -14.60
CA GLY A 226 12.79 7.85 -15.42
C GLY A 226 12.68 6.50 -16.08
N GLY A 227 13.56 6.28 -17.07
CA GLY A 227 13.73 5.00 -17.77
C GLY A 227 14.61 4.03 -16.97
N VAL A 228 15.47 3.29 -17.67
CA VAL A 228 16.38 2.29 -17.08
C VAL A 228 17.61 2.91 -16.39
N ASP A 229 17.94 4.14 -16.71
CA ASP A 229 19.09 4.86 -16.14
C ASP A 229 18.81 5.31 -14.70
N TYR A 230 19.88 5.73 -14.04
CA TYR A 230 19.77 6.31 -12.70
C TYR A 230 18.97 7.60 -12.72
N TYR A 231 18.20 7.82 -11.65
CA TYR A 231 17.44 9.04 -11.51
C TYR A 231 18.32 10.29 -11.50
N SER A 232 17.88 11.29 -12.24
CA SER A 232 18.50 12.61 -12.33
C SER A 232 17.43 13.64 -12.75
N GLY A 233 17.81 14.93 -12.69
CA GLY A 233 16.94 16.01 -13.16
C GLY A 233 15.98 16.54 -12.11
N ALA A 234 15.16 17.51 -12.52
CA ALA A 234 14.36 18.33 -11.61
C ALA A 234 13.32 17.54 -10.80
N LYS A 235 12.62 16.59 -11.41
CA LYS A 235 11.61 15.76 -10.72
C LYS A 235 12.24 14.94 -9.61
N PHE A 236 13.38 14.28 -9.89
CA PHE A 236 14.09 13.52 -8.86
C PHE A 236 14.59 14.42 -7.73
N SER A 237 15.22 15.55 -8.06
CA SER A 237 15.70 16.48 -7.04
C SER A 237 14.56 16.97 -6.15
N MET A 238 13.43 17.36 -6.73
CA MET A 238 12.25 17.78 -5.99
C MET A 238 11.73 16.68 -5.04
N LEU A 239 11.57 15.46 -5.51
CA LEU A 239 11.12 14.33 -4.66
C LEU A 239 12.14 13.99 -3.57
N TYR A 240 13.42 14.06 -3.89
CA TYR A 240 14.49 13.85 -2.93
C TYR A 240 14.50 14.93 -1.84
N ASP A 241 14.30 16.20 -2.20
CA ASP A 241 14.23 17.33 -1.27
C ASP A 241 12.98 17.26 -0.38
N LEU A 242 11.88 16.66 -0.86
CA LEU A 242 10.70 16.33 -0.07
C LEU A 242 10.88 15.13 0.88
N GLY A 243 12.04 14.46 0.83
CA GLY A 243 12.37 13.38 1.77
C GLY A 243 12.20 11.96 1.23
N TYR A 244 11.76 11.77 -0.02
CA TYR A 244 11.60 10.43 -0.59
C TYR A 244 12.95 9.79 -0.90
N ARG A 245 13.09 8.51 -0.52
CA ARG A 245 14.33 7.74 -0.66
C ARG A 245 14.10 6.36 -1.29
N TYR A 246 12.89 5.82 -1.19
CA TYR A 246 12.49 4.53 -1.74
C TYR A 246 11.44 4.76 -2.82
N PHE A 247 11.77 4.39 -4.06
CA PHE A 247 10.94 4.61 -5.24
C PHE A 247 10.51 3.28 -5.82
N CYS A 248 9.21 3.05 -5.89
CA CYS A 248 8.64 1.80 -6.37
C CYS A 248 7.81 2.06 -7.63
N ASN A 249 8.29 1.52 -8.75
CA ASN A 249 7.55 1.50 -10.01
C ASN A 249 6.97 0.10 -10.27
N THR A 250 6.38 -0.08 -11.44
CA THR A 250 5.86 -1.36 -11.89
C THR A 250 6.66 -1.84 -13.11
N ASP A 251 7.01 -3.13 -13.11
CA ASP A 251 7.52 -3.84 -14.29
C ASP A 251 6.87 -5.22 -14.30
N THR A 252 6.09 -5.49 -15.34
CA THR A 252 5.38 -6.77 -15.48
C THR A 252 6.31 -7.90 -15.91
N ALA A 253 7.44 -7.59 -16.56
CA ALA A 253 8.35 -8.59 -17.12
C ALA A 253 9.31 -9.16 -16.08
N SER A 254 9.79 -8.32 -15.14
CA SER A 254 10.78 -8.75 -14.15
C SER A 254 10.77 -7.86 -12.91
N HIS A 255 11.16 -8.43 -11.78
CA HIS A 255 11.53 -7.61 -10.63
C HIS A 255 13.01 -7.22 -10.74
N TRP A 256 13.33 -6.01 -10.32
CA TRP A 256 14.70 -5.53 -10.23
C TRP A 256 14.83 -4.48 -9.15
N VAL A 257 16.05 -4.33 -8.65
CA VAL A 257 16.41 -3.35 -7.62
C VAL A 257 17.61 -2.56 -8.13
N GLN A 258 17.53 -1.24 -8.01
CA GLN A 258 18.61 -0.31 -8.28
C GLN A 258 18.95 0.43 -6.99
N LEU A 259 20.05 0.01 -6.34
CA LEU A 259 20.55 0.64 -5.13
C LEU A 259 21.60 1.71 -5.46
N ARG A 260 21.41 2.89 -4.91
CA ARG A 260 22.34 4.01 -4.96
C ARG A 260 22.70 4.46 -3.53
N SER A 261 23.74 5.27 -3.42
CA SER A 261 24.15 5.78 -2.10
C SER A 261 23.09 6.63 -1.39
N ASN A 262 22.14 7.18 -2.10
CA ASN A 262 21.14 8.11 -1.57
C ASN A 262 19.68 7.72 -1.84
N TYR A 263 19.43 6.64 -2.58
CA TYR A 263 18.09 6.10 -2.80
C TYR A 263 18.11 4.62 -3.19
N LEU A 264 16.97 3.98 -2.98
CA LEU A 264 16.65 2.68 -3.56
C LEU A 264 15.47 2.84 -4.51
N ARG A 265 15.56 2.23 -5.68
CA ARG A 265 14.48 2.10 -6.65
C ARG A 265 14.23 0.63 -6.93
N GLN A 266 12.97 0.20 -6.94
CA GLN A 266 12.63 -1.18 -7.27
C GLN A 266 11.41 -1.26 -8.19
N ALA A 267 11.38 -2.29 -9.03
CA ALA A 267 10.21 -2.68 -9.77
C ALA A 267 9.35 -3.66 -8.96
N ARG A 268 8.04 -3.50 -9.04
CA ARG A 268 7.04 -4.39 -8.46
C ARG A 268 6.28 -5.12 -9.56
N ARG A 269 5.84 -6.32 -9.29
CA ARG A 269 4.86 -7.03 -10.14
C ARG A 269 3.46 -6.81 -9.59
N ILE A 270 2.54 -6.42 -10.47
CA ILE A 270 1.12 -6.28 -10.11
C ILE A 270 0.51 -7.68 -10.02
N VAL A 271 -0.17 -7.95 -8.90
CA VAL A 271 -0.97 -9.14 -8.68
C VAL A 271 -2.43 -8.70 -8.54
N ASP A 272 -3.16 -8.79 -9.63
CA ASP A 272 -4.60 -8.52 -9.68
C ASP A 272 -5.32 -9.62 -10.45
N GLY A 273 -6.66 -9.57 -10.48
CA GLY A 273 -7.46 -10.60 -11.15
C GLY A 273 -7.18 -10.72 -12.64
N ALA A 274 -6.90 -9.60 -13.32
CA ALA A 274 -6.60 -9.59 -14.75
C ALA A 274 -5.24 -10.26 -15.03
N ALA A 275 -4.21 -9.93 -14.25
CA ALA A 275 -2.90 -10.54 -14.37
C ALA A 275 -2.93 -12.04 -14.03
N LEU A 276 -3.66 -12.44 -12.99
CA LEU A 276 -3.83 -13.85 -12.62
C LEU A 276 -4.49 -14.67 -13.73
N ALA A 277 -5.49 -14.08 -14.42
CA ALA A 277 -6.22 -14.75 -15.48
C ALA A 277 -5.47 -14.76 -16.81
N ASN A 278 -4.86 -13.65 -17.20
CA ASN A 278 -4.31 -13.45 -18.54
C ASN A 278 -2.81 -13.74 -18.66
N GLU A 279 -2.06 -13.57 -17.55
CA GLU A 279 -0.60 -13.69 -17.52
C GLU A 279 -0.11 -14.61 -16.39
N PRO A 280 -0.72 -15.80 -16.16
CA PRO A 280 -0.42 -16.65 -15.00
C PRO A 280 1.07 -17.06 -14.90
N GLY A 281 1.77 -17.10 -16.03
CA GLY A 281 3.17 -17.49 -16.10
C GLY A 281 4.13 -16.50 -15.43
N VAL A 282 3.77 -15.22 -15.32
CA VAL A 282 4.64 -14.20 -14.70
C VAL A 282 4.83 -14.41 -13.19
N PHE A 283 3.97 -15.22 -12.55
CA PHE A 283 4.03 -15.51 -11.12
C PHE A 283 4.67 -16.85 -10.77
N SER A 284 5.15 -17.62 -11.77
CA SER A 284 5.58 -19.02 -11.61
C SER A 284 6.74 -19.23 -10.62
N ASP A 285 7.54 -18.21 -10.34
CA ASP A 285 8.58 -18.20 -9.32
C ASP A 285 8.05 -17.91 -7.90
N LEU A 286 6.86 -17.35 -7.79
CA LEU A 286 6.20 -16.98 -6.54
C LEU A 286 5.15 -18.01 -6.14
N PHE A 287 4.17 -18.24 -7.01
CA PHE A 287 3.04 -19.15 -6.79
C PHE A 287 2.41 -19.59 -8.13
N THR A 288 1.52 -20.56 -8.08
CA THR A 288 0.76 -21.03 -9.22
C THR A 288 -0.55 -20.27 -9.33
N ALA A 289 -0.60 -19.28 -10.24
CA ALA A 289 -1.75 -18.36 -10.37
C ALA A 289 -3.06 -19.10 -10.63
N THR A 290 -3.07 -20.11 -11.51
CA THR A 290 -4.27 -20.90 -11.84
C THR A 290 -4.82 -21.74 -10.67
N ALA A 291 -4.03 -21.97 -9.62
CA ALA A 291 -4.47 -22.70 -8.44
C ALA A 291 -5.13 -21.78 -7.38
N VAL A 292 -4.94 -20.47 -7.49
CA VAL A 292 -5.50 -19.47 -6.56
C VAL A 292 -6.63 -18.66 -7.17
N LEU A 293 -6.72 -18.59 -8.50
CA LEU A 293 -7.77 -17.86 -9.19
C LEU A 293 -9.13 -18.47 -8.89
N ASP A 294 -10.07 -17.66 -8.46
CA ASP A 294 -11.46 -18.05 -8.26
C ASP A 294 -12.15 -18.17 -9.63
N PRO A 295 -12.61 -19.36 -10.03
CA PRO A 295 -13.28 -19.56 -11.31
C PRO A 295 -14.64 -18.86 -11.42
N SER A 296 -15.20 -18.39 -10.33
CA SER A 296 -16.45 -17.62 -10.29
C SER A 296 -16.23 -16.10 -10.44
N ARG A 297 -14.99 -15.64 -10.49
CA ARG A 297 -14.68 -14.24 -10.74
C ARG A 297 -15.23 -13.82 -12.09
N PRO A 298 -16.01 -12.71 -12.17
CA PRO A 298 -16.59 -12.20 -13.41
C PRO A 298 -15.53 -11.66 -14.39
#